data_1417ae3d13fdf2db468bb4ff06f59e21
#
_entry.id   1417ae3d13fdf2db468bb4ff06f59e21
#
_cell.length_a   1.000
_cell.length_b   1.000
_cell.length_c   1.000
_cell.angle_alpha   90.00
_cell.angle_beta   90.00
_cell.angle_gamma   90.00
#
_symmetry.space_group_name_H-M   'P 1'
#
loop_
_entity.id
_entity.type
_entity.pdbx_description
1 polymer ?
#
loop_
_entity_poly.entity_id
_entity_poly.type
_entity_poly.pdbx_seq_one_letter_code
_entity_poly.pdbx_strand_id
1 'polypeptide(L)'
;MNEAGYQTLIVKFSKPITELDGIFDAAEAWGVETLKGWVEDYESSRFTAIDSHTAVITSEYNMECVKTWLERNTPIAEKTEF
;
A
#
# COMPACT_ATOMS: atom_id res chain seq x y z
N MET A 1 -17.56 10.51 -12.42
CA MET A 1 -17.33 10.21 -11.77
C MET A 1 -17.23 9.06 -11.59
N ASN A 2 -16.77 8.61 -11.18
CA ASN A 2 -16.56 7.52 -11.05
C ASN A 2 -17.39 6.99 -10.24
N GLU A 3 -18.18 6.64 -10.40
CA GLU A 3 -18.97 6.23 -9.67
C GLU A 3 -18.64 5.12 -9.00
N ALA A 4 -17.81 4.42 -9.33
CA ALA A 4 -17.49 3.28 -8.61
C ALA A 4 -16.84 3.60 -7.39
N GLY A 5 -16.38 4.73 -7.25
CA GLY A 5 -15.79 5.07 -6.02
C GLY A 5 -14.39 4.57 -5.79
N TYR A 6 -13.83 3.77 -6.64
CA TYR A 6 -12.46 3.33 -6.41
C TYR A 6 -11.50 4.46 -6.70
N GLN A 7 -10.55 4.63 -5.81
CA GLN A 7 -9.46 5.56 -6.00
C GLN A 7 -8.20 4.77 -6.28
N THR A 8 -7.32 5.32 -7.05
CA THR A 8 -6.08 4.64 -7.44
C THR A 8 -4.87 5.46 -7.04
N LEU A 9 -3.92 4.79 -6.45
CA LEU A 9 -2.68 5.42 -6.03
C LEU A 9 -1.52 4.58 -6.56
N ILE A 10 -0.56 5.21 -7.20
CA ILE A 10 0.65 4.51 -7.62
C ILE A 10 1.75 5.02 -6.72
N VAL A 11 2.42 4.11 -6.02
CA VAL A 11 3.45 4.46 -5.08
C VAL A 11 4.76 3.82 -5.51
N LYS A 12 5.81 4.61 -5.56
CA LYS A 12 7.14 4.09 -5.80
C LYS A 12 7.90 4.25 -4.50
N PHE A 13 8.37 3.13 -3.96
CA PHE A 13 9.08 3.16 -2.70
C PHE A 13 10.57 3.36 -2.96
N SER A 14 11.28 3.87 -2.00
CA SER A 14 12.73 4.05 -2.15
C SER A 14 13.48 2.77 -1.88
N LYS A 15 12.81 1.71 -1.44
CA LYS A 15 13.42 0.42 -1.23
C LYS A 15 12.58 -0.65 -1.90
N PRO A 16 13.15 -1.78 -2.23
CA PRO A 16 12.37 -2.86 -2.87
C PRO A 16 11.24 -3.31 -1.96
N ILE A 17 10.12 -3.65 -2.55
CA ILE A 17 8.95 -4.08 -1.79
C ILE A 17 9.27 -5.31 -0.95
N THR A 18 10.10 -6.23 -1.47
CA THR A 18 10.43 -7.42 -0.70
C THR A 18 11.21 -7.07 0.56
N GLU A 19 11.98 -5.97 0.52
CA GLU A 19 12.70 -5.57 1.70
C GLU A 19 11.74 -4.95 2.69
N LEU A 20 10.74 -4.23 2.20
CA LEU A 20 9.74 -3.66 3.09
C LEU A 20 8.91 -4.73 3.76
N ASP A 21 8.66 -5.83 3.05
CA ASP A 21 7.91 -6.91 3.66
C ASP A 21 8.62 -7.41 4.91
N GLY A 22 9.92 -7.47 4.87
CA GLY A 22 10.65 -7.95 6.02
C GLY A 22 10.57 -7.03 7.24
N ILE A 23 10.29 -5.76 7.01
CA ILE A 23 10.20 -4.86 8.11
C ILE A 23 8.99 -5.16 8.98
N PHE A 24 7.94 -5.69 8.41
CA PHE A 24 6.75 -5.91 9.17
C PHE A 24 6.69 -7.27 9.83
N ASP A 25 7.69 -8.13 9.57
CA ASP A 25 7.63 -9.40 10.06
C ASP A 25 7.41 -9.47 11.49
N ALA A 26 8.01 -8.76 12.23
CA ALA A 26 7.94 -8.96 13.61
C ALA A 26 6.92 -8.12 14.21
N ALA A 27 6.32 -7.31 13.55
CA ALA A 27 5.75 -6.38 14.13
C ALA A 27 4.64 -6.85 14.64
N GLU A 28 3.83 -6.87 14.81
CA GLU A 28 2.90 -7.01 15.29
C GLU A 28 2.00 -7.70 14.85
N ALA A 29 2.13 -8.46 14.51
CA ALA A 29 1.47 -9.21 14.53
C ALA A 29 0.10 -9.42 14.34
N TRP A 30 -0.45 -9.07 13.75
CA TRP A 30 -1.73 -9.38 13.40
C TRP A 30 -1.73 -10.53 12.43
N GLY A 31 -0.64 -11.27 12.25
CA GLY A 31 -0.58 -12.32 11.29
C GLY A 31 -0.33 -11.80 9.91
N VAL A 32 -0.01 -10.53 9.78
CA VAL A 32 0.23 -9.94 8.50
C VAL A 32 1.72 -9.73 8.37
N GLU A 33 2.31 -10.33 7.37
CA GLU A 33 3.76 -10.29 7.24
C GLU A 33 4.22 -9.59 5.99
N THR A 34 3.35 -9.05 5.18
CA THR A 34 3.78 -8.39 3.95
C THR A 34 3.12 -7.05 3.83
N LEU A 35 3.73 -6.18 3.03
CA LEU A 35 3.15 -4.88 2.77
C LEU A 35 1.81 -5.02 2.08
N LYS A 36 1.70 -5.97 1.16
CA LYS A 36 0.44 -6.22 0.50
C LYS A 36 -0.62 -6.61 1.53
N GLY A 37 -0.28 -7.44 2.46
CA GLY A 37 -1.23 -7.87 3.48
C GLY A 37 -1.72 -6.72 4.31
N TRP A 38 -0.83 -5.79 4.69
CA TRP A 38 -1.24 -4.66 5.47
C TRP A 38 -2.20 -3.76 4.71
N VAL A 39 -1.92 -3.50 3.43
CA VAL A 39 -2.77 -2.65 2.64
C VAL A 39 -4.12 -3.33 2.42
N GLU A 40 -4.10 -4.60 2.11
CA GLU A 40 -5.35 -5.30 1.80
C GLU A 40 -6.18 -5.62 3.04
N ASP A 41 -5.61 -5.40 4.20
CA ASP A 41 -6.39 -5.54 5.42
C ASP A 41 -7.38 -4.38 5.56
N TYR A 42 -7.16 -3.28 4.89
CA TYR A 42 -8.16 -2.23 4.83
C TYR A 42 -9.24 -2.68 3.86
N GLU A 43 -10.47 -2.62 4.30
CA GLU A 43 -11.57 -3.13 3.53
C GLU A 43 -11.61 -2.53 2.14
N SER A 44 -11.83 -3.34 1.14
CA SER A 44 -11.94 -2.91 -0.25
C SER A 44 -10.66 -2.33 -0.82
N SER A 45 -9.53 -2.71 -0.27
CA SER A 45 -8.25 -2.23 -0.76
C SER A 45 -7.48 -3.35 -1.43
N ARG A 46 -6.75 -3.02 -2.48
CA ARG A 46 -5.94 -3.98 -3.23
C ARG A 46 -4.56 -3.41 -3.48
N PHE A 47 -3.57 -4.28 -3.53
CA PHE A 47 -2.17 -3.88 -3.72
C PHE A 47 -1.59 -4.78 -4.77
N THR A 48 -1.08 -4.21 -5.85
CA THR A 48 -0.47 -4.97 -6.92
C THR A 48 0.90 -4.40 -7.23
N ALA A 49 1.95 -5.18 -7.01
CA ALA A 49 3.29 -4.74 -7.32
C ALA A 49 3.48 -4.83 -8.84
N ILE A 50 3.99 -3.77 -9.44
CA ILE A 50 4.22 -3.78 -10.87
C ILE A 50 5.71 -3.83 -11.18
N ASP A 51 6.55 -3.56 -10.21
CA ASP A 51 7.98 -3.83 -10.35
C ASP A 51 8.54 -3.91 -8.93
N SER A 52 9.85 -4.02 -8.80
CA SER A 52 10.45 -4.26 -7.49
C SER A 52 10.19 -3.14 -6.49
N HIS A 53 9.92 -1.94 -6.95
CA HIS A 53 9.74 -0.79 -6.07
C HIS A 53 8.37 -0.14 -6.18
N THR A 54 7.56 -0.52 -7.13
CA THR A 54 6.34 0.22 -7.44
C THR A 54 5.10 -0.65 -7.29
N ALA A 55 4.08 -0.10 -6.71
CA ALA A 55 2.81 -0.79 -6.56
C ALA A 55 1.65 0.10 -6.93
N VAL A 56 0.60 -0.51 -7.45
CA VAL A 56 -0.65 0.18 -7.71
C VAL A 56 -1.61 -0.24 -6.61
N ILE A 57 -2.19 0.72 -5.96
CA ILE A 57 -3.11 0.46 -4.86
C ILE A 57 -4.46 1.06 -5.22
N THR A 58 -5.50 0.29 -5.03
CA THR A 58 -6.84 0.81 -5.22
C THR A 58 -7.64 0.60 -3.94
N SER A 59 -8.55 1.49 -3.66
CA SER A 59 -9.38 1.37 -2.48
C SER A 59 -10.70 2.07 -2.72
N GLU A 60 -11.74 1.47 -2.25
CA GLU A 60 -13.06 2.03 -2.47
C GLU A 60 -13.41 3.04 -1.39
N TYR A 61 -13.07 2.79 -0.16
CA TYR A 61 -13.43 3.68 0.92
C TYR A 61 -12.26 4.19 1.71
N ASN A 62 -11.17 3.49 1.71
CA ASN A 62 -10.13 3.73 2.69
C ASN A 62 -8.85 4.36 2.15
N MET A 63 -8.91 4.97 0.98
CA MET A 63 -7.68 5.48 0.37
C MET A 63 -6.95 6.47 1.28
N GLU A 64 -7.67 7.33 1.98
CA GLU A 64 -7.00 8.28 2.85
C GLU A 64 -6.29 7.56 4.00
N CYS A 65 -6.91 6.53 4.54
CA CYS A 65 -6.28 5.78 5.61
C CYS A 65 -5.07 5.03 5.09
N VAL A 66 -5.19 4.41 3.92
CA VAL A 66 -4.09 3.66 3.33
C VAL A 66 -2.92 4.60 3.03
N LYS A 67 -3.21 5.76 2.44
CA LYS A 67 -2.18 6.72 2.14
C LYS A 67 -1.46 7.18 3.39
N THR A 68 -2.21 7.51 4.41
CA THR A 68 -1.62 8.00 5.64
C THR A 68 -0.75 6.93 6.28
N TRP A 69 -1.23 5.69 6.27
CA TRP A 69 -0.46 4.60 6.84
C TRP A 69 0.83 4.40 6.07
N LEU A 70 0.76 4.42 4.74
CA LEU A 70 1.94 4.24 3.92
C LEU A 70 2.95 5.36 4.15
N GLU A 71 2.47 6.59 4.24
CA GLU A 71 3.37 7.73 4.44
C GLU A 71 4.07 7.66 5.78
N ARG A 72 3.43 7.07 6.78
CA ARG A 72 4.03 7.00 8.08
C ARG A 72 4.94 5.81 8.26
N ASN A 73 4.68 4.74 7.53
CA ASN A 73 5.36 3.49 7.80
C ASN A 73 6.27 2.98 6.69
N THR A 74 6.31 3.64 5.54
CA THR A 74 7.13 3.16 4.44
C THR A 74 7.91 4.32 3.82
N PRO A 75 9.06 4.02 3.22
CA PRO A 75 9.87 5.06 2.58
C PRO A 75 9.39 5.28 1.15
N ILE A 76 8.59 6.29 0.95
CA ILE A 76 8.02 6.57 -0.35
C ILE A 76 8.90 7.55 -1.13
N ALA A 77 9.27 7.17 -2.35
CA ALA A 77 10.04 8.05 -3.21
C ALA A 77 9.13 8.92 -4.07
N GLU A 78 8.05 8.35 -4.60
CA GLU A 78 7.11 9.09 -5.41
C GLU A 78 5.72 8.54 -5.22
N LYS A 79 4.74 9.38 -5.38
CA LYS A 79 3.37 8.98 -5.20
C LYS A 79 2.51 9.73 -6.20
N THR A 80 1.65 9.04 -6.92
CA THR A 80 0.76 9.64 -7.90
C THR A 80 -0.66 9.19 -7.61
N GLU A 81 -1.56 10.14 -7.48
CA GLU A 81 -2.95 9.82 -7.22
C GLU A 81 -3.77 10.06 -8.47
N PHE A 82 -4.72 9.22 -8.70
CA PHE A 82 -5.60 9.38 -9.85
C PHE A 82 -7.03 9.63 -9.46
#